data_23028aca7262bf76eee593ae1eb0fab0
#
_entry.id   23028aca7262bf76eee593ae1eb0fab0
#
_cell.length_a   1.000
_cell.length_b   1.000
_cell.length_c   1.000
_cell.angle_alpha   90.00
_cell.angle_beta   90.00
_cell.angle_gamma   90.00
#
_symmetry.space_group_name_H-M   'P 1'
#
loop_
_entity.id
_entity.type
_entity.pdbx_description
1 polymer ?
#
loop_
_entity_poly.entity_id
_entity_poly.type
_entity_poly.pdbx_seq_one_letter_code
_entity_poly.pdbx_strand_id
1 'polypeptide(L)'
;MNTDLDFIRQTELELADEVAKFYHDPLGFVRFAYPWGEDGALKDHEGPDKWQCEFLGLLGNYVDERAFDGLSPVGPIRMGVSSGHGIGKSTLVAWLVDWIMSTRPNSQGTVSANTFSQLQSKTWAAIQKWTALCITSHWFRVGGEKMVHKDFPATWFCTAQTCREENSEAFAGQHAAESTSFYIFDEASAIPDKIYEVAEGGQTDGEPMWFLFGNPTRNSGRFHAACFGRERDYWNSRCIDSRECRFTNKALISEWLGKYGEDSDWFRVRVRGLPPRASDAQFIDSERVFEAQKREVGVLPDEPLILGVDLARGGSDDNVLRYRRGLDGRSIPAVVVPGEKARDSMFMVTKIAHEIEQRKPDAVFLDATGGSVGGPIGDRLRQLGFKVIDVQFGGQPPDARCANMRAYMWQRLKDWLPSGAIDKSIGLEMDLCGPGYHADRQDRLVLESKESMKDRGLDSPDDADALALTFAQPVMAKRPLQEVRRYVTHKDLNSSWMG
;
A
#
# COMPACT_ATOMS: atom_id res chain seq x y z
N MET A 1 -42.18 32.90 -14.65
CA MET A 1 -41.12 32.92 -13.61
C MET A 1 -41.51 32.15 -12.32
N ASN A 2 -42.72 32.31 -11.78
CA ASN A 2 -43.18 31.50 -10.63
C ASN A 2 -43.46 30.03 -11.04
N THR A 3 -44.09 29.78 -12.18
CA THR A 3 -44.42 28.41 -12.67
C THR A 3 -43.23 27.52 -12.89
N ASP A 4 -42.11 28.05 -13.36
CA ASP A 4 -40.88 27.25 -13.59
C ASP A 4 -40.20 26.88 -12.27
N LEU A 5 -40.21 27.78 -11.29
CA LEU A 5 -39.66 27.50 -9.96
C LEU A 5 -40.53 26.49 -9.18
N ASP A 6 -41.85 26.58 -9.32
CA ASP A 6 -42.76 25.61 -8.71
C ASP A 6 -42.62 24.23 -9.34
N PHE A 7 -42.44 24.15 -10.66
CA PHE A 7 -42.16 22.90 -11.39
C PHE A 7 -40.84 22.26 -10.93
N ILE A 8 -39.75 23.04 -10.88
CA ILE A 8 -38.43 22.54 -10.42
C ILE A 8 -38.56 22.02 -8.98
N ARG A 9 -39.19 22.77 -8.11
CA ARG A 9 -39.39 22.38 -6.71
C ARG A 9 -40.24 21.09 -6.57
N GLN A 10 -41.26 20.93 -7.38
CA GLN A 10 -42.06 19.72 -7.41
C GLN A 10 -41.26 18.52 -7.87
N THR A 11 -40.44 18.64 -8.93
CA THR A 11 -39.58 17.59 -9.44
C THR A 11 -38.54 17.18 -8.39
N GLU A 12 -37.97 18.12 -7.65
CA GLU A 12 -37.01 17.82 -6.57
C GLU A 12 -37.67 17.09 -5.39
N LEU A 13 -38.88 17.43 -5.03
CA LEU A 13 -39.62 16.70 -4.01
C LEU A 13 -39.98 15.28 -4.44
N GLU A 14 -40.37 15.09 -5.70
CA GLU A 14 -40.63 13.77 -6.27
C GLU A 14 -39.37 12.90 -6.29
N LEU A 15 -38.21 13.50 -6.65
CA LEU A 15 -36.91 12.79 -6.59
C LEU A 15 -36.56 12.42 -5.14
N ALA A 16 -36.73 13.31 -4.19
CA ALA A 16 -36.48 13.05 -2.78
C ALA A 16 -37.35 11.91 -2.25
N ASP A 17 -38.62 11.88 -2.61
CA ASP A 17 -39.59 10.81 -2.24
C ASP A 17 -39.18 9.46 -2.88
N GLU A 18 -38.71 9.46 -4.13
CA GLU A 18 -38.19 8.25 -4.78
C GLU A 18 -36.93 7.74 -4.12
N VAL A 19 -35.97 8.62 -3.82
CA VAL A 19 -34.70 8.27 -3.14
C VAL A 19 -34.96 7.75 -1.72
N ALA A 20 -35.89 8.32 -0.99
CA ALA A 20 -36.25 7.90 0.36
C ALA A 20 -36.71 6.43 0.44
N LYS A 21 -37.29 5.88 -0.64
CA LYS A 21 -37.69 4.46 -0.72
C LYS A 21 -36.50 3.50 -0.58
N PHE A 22 -35.28 3.96 -0.88
CA PHE A 22 -34.07 3.17 -0.78
C PHE A 22 -33.34 3.32 0.58
N TYR A 23 -34.01 3.87 1.60
CA TYR A 23 -33.43 3.97 2.95
C TYR A 23 -32.94 2.60 3.46
N HIS A 24 -33.74 1.57 3.26
CA HIS A 24 -33.46 0.18 3.65
C HIS A 24 -32.87 -0.68 2.51
N ASP A 25 -32.74 -0.13 1.29
CA ASP A 25 -32.29 -0.87 0.12
C ASP A 25 -31.09 -0.19 -0.57
N PRO A 26 -29.87 -0.35 -0.01
CA PRO A 26 -28.68 0.21 -0.64
C PRO A 26 -28.37 -0.38 -2.03
N LEU A 27 -28.76 -1.64 -2.29
CA LEU A 27 -28.58 -2.26 -3.61
C LEU A 27 -29.53 -1.64 -4.65
N GLY A 28 -30.79 -1.46 -4.27
CA GLY A 28 -31.77 -0.76 -5.10
C GLY A 28 -31.35 0.67 -5.39
N PHE A 29 -30.84 1.40 -4.38
CA PHE A 29 -30.28 2.74 -4.58
C PHE A 29 -29.18 2.74 -5.64
N VAL A 30 -28.16 1.87 -5.52
CA VAL A 30 -27.04 1.84 -6.47
C VAL A 30 -27.52 1.50 -7.88
N ARG A 31 -28.52 0.66 -8.02
CA ARG A 31 -29.11 0.34 -9.35
C ARG A 31 -29.91 1.51 -9.93
N PHE A 32 -30.60 2.27 -9.09
CA PHE A 32 -31.43 3.40 -9.48
C PHE A 32 -30.61 4.67 -9.73
N ALA A 33 -29.63 4.95 -8.87
CA ALA A 33 -28.98 6.26 -8.80
C ALA A 33 -27.92 6.50 -9.87
N TYR A 34 -27.46 5.47 -10.56
CA TYR A 34 -26.40 5.56 -11.57
C TYR A 34 -26.88 5.15 -12.96
N PRO A 35 -26.37 5.79 -14.05
CA PRO A 35 -26.81 5.57 -15.41
C PRO A 35 -26.15 4.30 -16.03
N TRP A 36 -26.50 3.14 -15.48
CA TRP A 36 -26.00 1.85 -15.95
C TRP A 36 -26.48 1.53 -17.37
N GLY A 37 -25.52 1.20 -18.27
CA GLY A 37 -25.84 0.86 -19.66
C GLY A 37 -26.25 2.03 -20.54
N GLU A 38 -26.30 3.25 -20.00
CA GLU A 38 -26.61 4.44 -20.78
C GLU A 38 -25.37 5.00 -21.48
N ASP A 39 -25.55 5.79 -22.51
CA ASP A 39 -24.45 6.45 -23.22
C ASP A 39 -23.65 7.36 -22.27
N GLY A 40 -22.38 7.07 -22.10
CA GLY A 40 -21.48 7.76 -21.18
C GLY A 40 -20.49 6.84 -20.50
N ALA A 41 -20.08 7.22 -19.28
CA ALA A 41 -19.03 6.52 -18.55
C ALA A 41 -19.40 5.08 -18.10
N LEU A 42 -20.68 4.75 -18.04
CA LEU A 42 -21.18 3.44 -17.59
C LEU A 42 -21.87 2.63 -18.70
N LYS A 43 -21.67 2.99 -19.97
CA LYS A 43 -22.29 2.33 -21.13
C LYS A 43 -22.08 0.82 -21.17
N ASP A 44 -20.86 0.38 -20.87
CA ASP A 44 -20.48 -1.03 -20.91
C ASP A 44 -20.59 -1.72 -19.54
N HIS A 45 -21.26 -1.07 -18.57
CA HIS A 45 -21.43 -1.59 -17.21
C HIS A 45 -22.90 -1.86 -16.90
N GLU A 46 -23.20 -3.09 -16.50
CA GLU A 46 -24.56 -3.55 -16.16
C GLU A 46 -24.94 -3.34 -14.70
N GLY A 47 -24.00 -2.85 -13.87
CA GLY A 47 -24.20 -2.67 -12.43
C GLY A 47 -23.09 -3.26 -11.57
N PRO A 48 -23.34 -3.37 -10.25
CA PRO A 48 -22.40 -3.94 -9.27
C PRO A 48 -21.98 -5.38 -9.58
N ASP A 49 -20.80 -5.78 -9.15
CA ASP A 49 -20.34 -7.17 -9.16
C ASP A 49 -21.14 -8.01 -8.14
N LYS A 50 -21.13 -9.32 -8.31
CA LYS A 50 -21.87 -10.27 -7.45
C LYS A 50 -21.57 -10.02 -5.96
N TRP A 51 -20.32 -9.95 -5.56
CA TRP A 51 -19.93 -9.71 -4.17
C TRP A 51 -20.42 -8.37 -3.61
N GLN A 52 -20.46 -7.32 -4.47
CA GLN A 52 -20.99 -6.01 -4.11
C GLN A 52 -22.51 -6.05 -3.93
N CYS A 53 -23.22 -6.77 -4.81
CA CYS A 53 -24.64 -7.01 -4.65
C CYS A 53 -24.95 -7.74 -3.34
N GLU A 54 -24.19 -8.77 -3.02
CA GLU A 54 -24.36 -9.53 -1.77
C GLU A 54 -24.05 -8.67 -0.52
N PHE A 55 -23.01 -7.82 -0.60
CA PHE A 55 -22.65 -6.91 0.49
C PHE A 55 -23.76 -5.88 0.73
N LEU A 56 -24.22 -5.22 -0.34
CA LEU A 56 -25.28 -4.20 -0.26
C LEU A 56 -26.63 -4.79 0.18
N GLY A 57 -26.97 -5.97 -0.32
CA GLY A 57 -28.21 -6.67 0.11
C GLY A 57 -28.17 -7.05 1.60
N LEU A 58 -27.03 -7.53 2.08
CA LEU A 58 -26.84 -7.84 3.49
C LEU A 58 -26.88 -6.59 4.37
N LEU A 59 -26.31 -5.47 3.91
CA LEU A 59 -26.40 -4.19 4.60
C LEU A 59 -27.85 -3.74 4.74
N GLY A 60 -28.66 -3.87 3.69
CA GLY A 60 -30.09 -3.59 3.76
C GLY A 60 -30.80 -4.41 4.83
N ASN A 61 -30.54 -5.71 4.92
CA ASN A 61 -31.10 -6.56 5.97
C ASN A 61 -30.73 -6.07 7.38
N TYR A 62 -29.48 -5.61 7.60
CA TYR A 62 -29.08 -5.06 8.89
C TYR A 62 -29.78 -3.73 9.21
N VAL A 63 -30.01 -2.88 8.23
CA VAL A 63 -30.80 -1.65 8.43
C VAL A 63 -32.22 -1.99 8.82
N ASP A 64 -32.85 -2.96 8.15
CA ASP A 64 -34.19 -3.45 8.51
C ASP A 64 -34.23 -4.04 9.92
N GLU A 65 -33.25 -4.85 10.30
CA GLU A 65 -33.17 -5.46 11.64
C GLU A 65 -32.99 -4.41 12.75
N ARG A 66 -32.24 -3.33 12.50
CA ARG A 66 -32.05 -2.25 13.46
C ARG A 66 -33.28 -1.37 13.63
N ALA A 67 -34.07 -1.23 12.56
CA ALA A 67 -35.36 -0.50 12.56
C ALA A 67 -35.26 0.88 13.23
N PHE A 68 -34.23 1.66 12.87
CA PHE A 68 -34.00 2.99 13.43
C PHE A 68 -35.20 3.89 13.14
N ASP A 69 -35.80 4.48 14.20
CA ASP A 69 -37.00 5.30 14.14
C ASP A 69 -36.71 6.82 14.03
N GLY A 70 -35.43 7.21 13.93
CA GLY A 70 -35.00 8.61 13.90
C GLY A 70 -34.86 9.26 15.27
N LEU A 71 -35.14 8.54 16.36
CA LEU A 71 -35.15 9.07 17.73
C LEU A 71 -34.34 8.19 18.70
N SER A 72 -34.57 6.89 18.64
CA SER A 72 -33.99 5.92 19.60
C SER A 72 -32.69 5.36 19.08
N PRO A 73 -31.53 5.51 19.79
CA PRO A 73 -30.29 4.93 19.36
C PRO A 73 -30.36 3.41 19.11
N VAL A 74 -29.77 2.94 18.02
CA VAL A 74 -29.72 1.51 17.68
C VAL A 74 -28.29 0.97 17.73
N GLY A 75 -28.17 -0.35 17.81
CA GLY A 75 -26.86 -0.99 17.82
C GLY A 75 -26.10 -0.76 16.49
N PRO A 76 -24.77 -0.60 16.53
CA PRO A 76 -23.98 -0.29 15.35
C PRO A 76 -24.03 -1.39 14.29
N ILE A 77 -24.07 -1.00 13.02
CA ILE A 77 -23.87 -1.89 11.88
C ILE A 77 -22.37 -1.93 11.60
N ARG A 78 -21.75 -3.10 11.72
CA ARG A 78 -20.32 -3.30 11.53
C ARG A 78 -20.06 -4.32 10.42
N MET A 79 -19.49 -3.87 9.30
CA MET A 79 -19.21 -4.73 8.15
C MET A 79 -17.76 -4.59 7.70
N GLY A 80 -17.12 -5.73 7.39
CA GLY A 80 -15.73 -5.81 6.96
C GLY A 80 -15.55 -6.56 5.65
N VAL A 81 -14.66 -6.07 4.79
CA VAL A 81 -14.23 -6.79 3.58
C VAL A 81 -12.72 -6.90 3.56
N SER A 82 -12.25 -8.11 3.78
CA SER A 82 -10.88 -8.50 3.49
C SER A 82 -10.81 -9.06 2.08
N SER A 83 -9.90 -8.58 1.25
CA SER A 83 -9.90 -8.99 -0.16
C SER A 83 -8.53 -8.93 -0.82
N GLY A 84 -8.43 -9.58 -1.98
CA GLY A 84 -7.34 -9.32 -2.92
C GLY A 84 -7.46 -7.94 -3.59
N HIS A 85 -6.54 -7.68 -4.53
CA HIS A 85 -6.50 -6.43 -5.28
C HIS A 85 -7.53 -6.39 -6.44
N GLY A 86 -7.93 -5.17 -6.83
CA GLY A 86 -8.67 -4.93 -8.07
C GLY A 86 -10.15 -5.31 -8.04
N ILE A 87 -10.74 -5.57 -6.86
CA ILE A 87 -12.14 -6.02 -6.75
C ILE A 87 -13.18 -4.89 -6.75
N GLY A 88 -12.77 -3.62 -6.81
CA GLY A 88 -13.71 -2.48 -6.81
C GLY A 88 -14.09 -1.98 -5.41
N LYS A 89 -13.24 -2.12 -4.39
CA LYS A 89 -13.49 -1.60 -3.01
C LYS A 89 -13.82 -0.11 -3.00
N SER A 90 -12.97 0.72 -3.59
CA SER A 90 -13.15 2.19 -3.56
C SER A 90 -14.42 2.63 -4.30
N THR A 91 -14.88 1.86 -5.28
CA THR A 91 -16.19 2.06 -5.93
C THR A 91 -17.33 1.79 -4.95
N LEU A 92 -17.28 0.67 -4.22
CA LEU A 92 -18.29 0.37 -3.19
C LEU A 92 -18.29 1.41 -2.08
N VAL A 93 -17.12 1.90 -1.64
CA VAL A 93 -17.00 3.00 -0.67
C VAL A 93 -17.75 4.26 -1.17
N ALA A 94 -17.55 4.63 -2.43
CA ALA A 94 -18.25 5.79 -3.00
C ALA A 94 -19.78 5.59 -3.02
N TRP A 95 -20.27 4.41 -3.41
CA TRP A 95 -21.70 4.10 -3.40
C TRP A 95 -22.30 4.12 -1.98
N LEU A 96 -21.56 3.66 -0.97
CA LEU A 96 -21.98 3.73 0.42
C LEU A 96 -22.12 5.17 0.88
N VAL A 97 -21.14 6.03 0.56
CA VAL A 97 -21.20 7.46 0.87
C VAL A 97 -22.42 8.11 0.19
N ASP A 98 -22.58 7.88 -1.13
CA ASP A 98 -23.69 8.48 -1.88
C ASP A 98 -25.04 7.97 -1.38
N TRP A 99 -25.19 6.68 -1.03
CA TRP A 99 -26.41 6.12 -0.47
C TRP A 99 -26.74 6.72 0.90
N ILE A 100 -25.76 6.72 1.84
CA ILE A 100 -26.01 7.27 3.18
C ILE A 100 -26.33 8.76 3.09
N MET A 101 -25.54 9.51 2.37
CA MET A 101 -25.74 10.96 2.23
C MET A 101 -27.05 11.30 1.54
N SER A 102 -27.53 10.51 0.57
CA SER A 102 -28.75 10.80 -0.18
C SER A 102 -30.03 10.36 0.55
N THR A 103 -29.98 9.30 1.35
CA THR A 103 -31.18 8.73 2.00
C THR A 103 -31.33 9.12 3.46
N ARG A 104 -30.32 9.74 4.09
CA ARG A 104 -30.28 10.07 5.52
C ARG A 104 -29.97 11.54 5.74
N PRO A 105 -30.99 12.41 5.85
CA PRO A 105 -30.81 13.83 6.14
C PRO A 105 -29.99 14.03 7.43
N ASN A 106 -29.04 14.99 7.40
CA ASN A 106 -28.14 15.32 8.50
C ASN A 106 -27.15 14.19 8.89
N SER A 107 -26.92 13.24 8.01
CA SER A 107 -25.88 12.23 8.25
C SER A 107 -24.49 12.84 8.30
N GLN A 108 -23.64 12.29 9.15
CA GLN A 108 -22.26 12.73 9.34
C GLN A 108 -21.30 11.56 9.14
N GLY A 109 -20.32 11.73 8.27
CA GLY A 109 -19.41 10.66 7.91
C GLY A 109 -17.93 11.06 7.89
N THR A 110 -17.10 10.06 8.15
CA THR A 110 -15.65 10.14 7.96
C THR A 110 -15.18 8.97 7.11
N VAL A 111 -14.53 9.30 6.01
CA VAL A 111 -13.80 8.33 5.18
C VAL A 111 -12.32 8.49 5.43
N SER A 112 -11.65 7.41 5.74
CA SER A 112 -10.26 7.44 6.13
C SER A 112 -9.41 6.37 5.44
N ALA A 113 -8.12 6.68 5.29
CA ALA A 113 -7.10 5.74 4.86
C ALA A 113 -5.78 6.08 5.57
N ASN A 114 -4.82 5.15 5.52
CA ASN A 114 -3.56 5.29 6.24
C ASN A 114 -2.76 6.54 5.84
N THR A 115 -2.74 6.92 4.56
CA THR A 115 -2.00 8.11 4.10
C THR A 115 -2.91 9.09 3.36
N PHE A 116 -2.54 10.38 3.46
CA PHE A 116 -3.25 11.46 2.74
C PHE A 116 -3.22 11.25 1.23
N SER A 117 -2.08 10.87 0.68
CA SER A 117 -1.93 10.63 -0.76
C SER A 117 -2.85 9.51 -1.26
N GLN A 118 -2.95 8.39 -0.54
CA GLN A 118 -3.86 7.30 -0.90
C GLN A 118 -5.32 7.70 -0.77
N LEU A 119 -5.67 8.35 0.34
CA LEU A 119 -7.02 8.84 0.56
C LEU A 119 -7.46 9.76 -0.60
N GLN A 120 -6.65 10.77 -0.94
CA GLN A 120 -6.95 11.74 -1.97
C GLN A 120 -6.94 11.13 -3.38
N SER A 121 -5.89 10.37 -3.73
CA SER A 121 -5.69 9.92 -5.10
C SER A 121 -6.51 8.69 -5.49
N LYS A 122 -7.03 7.93 -4.51
CA LYS A 122 -7.79 6.70 -4.76
C LYS A 122 -9.21 6.80 -4.23
N THR A 123 -9.38 6.82 -2.92
CA THR A 123 -10.69 6.68 -2.29
C THR A 123 -11.54 7.92 -2.48
N TRP A 124 -10.99 9.10 -2.20
CA TRP A 124 -11.72 10.36 -2.38
C TRP A 124 -11.94 10.70 -3.85
N ALA A 125 -10.97 10.42 -4.71
CA ALA A 125 -11.14 10.54 -6.16
C ALA A 125 -12.24 9.63 -6.69
N ALA A 126 -12.42 8.42 -6.13
CA ALA A 126 -13.53 7.54 -6.46
C ALA A 126 -14.86 8.14 -6.00
N ILE A 127 -14.94 8.68 -4.78
CA ILE A 127 -16.15 9.38 -4.29
C ILE A 127 -16.50 10.53 -5.23
N GLN A 128 -15.55 11.43 -5.54
CA GLN A 128 -15.80 12.55 -6.46
C GLN A 128 -16.33 12.07 -7.82
N LYS A 129 -15.71 11.03 -8.38
CA LYS A 129 -16.10 10.47 -9.67
C LYS A 129 -17.52 9.90 -9.64
N TRP A 130 -17.85 9.09 -8.63
CA TRP A 130 -19.13 8.40 -8.55
C TRP A 130 -20.26 9.34 -8.13
N THR A 131 -20.03 10.24 -7.18
CA THR A 131 -21.02 11.28 -6.83
C THR A 131 -21.38 12.16 -8.05
N ALA A 132 -20.42 12.48 -8.92
CA ALA A 132 -20.71 13.25 -10.14
C ALA A 132 -21.62 12.50 -11.13
N LEU A 133 -21.69 11.17 -11.06
CA LEU A 133 -22.59 10.33 -11.87
C LEU A 133 -23.93 10.02 -11.17
N CYS A 134 -24.03 10.30 -9.88
CA CYS A 134 -25.22 10.00 -9.08
C CYS A 134 -26.34 10.96 -9.42
N ILE A 135 -27.59 10.46 -9.48
CA ILE A 135 -28.79 11.25 -9.76
C ILE A 135 -28.98 12.40 -8.73
N THR A 136 -28.49 12.22 -7.50
CA THR A 136 -28.53 13.22 -6.41
C THR A 136 -27.32 14.15 -6.38
N SER A 137 -26.41 14.10 -7.37
CA SER A 137 -25.16 14.88 -7.40
C SER A 137 -25.35 16.37 -7.16
N HIS A 138 -26.46 16.91 -7.65
CA HIS A 138 -26.81 18.33 -7.53
C HIS A 138 -27.21 18.75 -6.11
N TRP A 139 -27.50 17.83 -5.20
CA TRP A 139 -27.75 18.13 -3.78
C TRP A 139 -26.46 18.45 -3.02
N PHE A 140 -25.33 17.96 -3.49
CA PHE A 140 -24.07 18.03 -2.78
C PHE A 140 -23.02 18.91 -3.48
N ARG A 141 -22.10 19.41 -2.68
CA ARG A 141 -20.86 20.03 -3.12
C ARG A 141 -19.69 19.17 -2.62
N VAL A 142 -18.95 18.58 -3.55
CA VAL A 142 -17.79 17.71 -3.25
C VAL A 142 -16.51 18.49 -3.49
N GLY A 143 -15.80 18.82 -2.42
CA GLY A 143 -14.48 19.45 -2.45
C GLY A 143 -13.33 18.45 -2.38
N GLY A 144 -12.12 18.94 -2.14
CA GLY A 144 -10.93 18.09 -2.00
C GLY A 144 -10.97 17.16 -0.78
N GLU A 145 -11.58 17.59 0.34
CA GLU A 145 -11.57 16.86 1.60
C GLU A 145 -12.95 16.75 2.25
N LYS A 146 -13.96 17.36 1.65
CA LYS A 146 -15.32 17.39 2.23
C LYS A 146 -16.38 17.34 1.15
N MET A 147 -17.39 16.50 1.38
CA MET A 147 -18.68 16.47 0.71
C MET A 147 -19.72 17.04 1.67
N VAL A 148 -20.52 18.03 1.23
CA VAL A 148 -21.52 18.68 2.05
C VAL A 148 -22.83 18.83 1.30
N HIS A 149 -23.95 18.72 2.00
CA HIS A 149 -25.25 19.12 1.45
C HIS A 149 -25.27 20.63 1.24
N LYS A 150 -25.79 21.10 0.11
CA LYS A 150 -25.74 22.53 -0.28
C LYS A 150 -26.47 23.46 0.72
N ASP A 151 -27.61 23.02 1.22
CA ASP A 151 -28.43 23.82 2.11
C ASP A 151 -28.09 23.61 3.60
N PHE A 152 -27.51 22.46 3.97
CA PHE A 152 -27.18 22.08 5.35
C PHE A 152 -25.72 21.68 5.55
N PRO A 153 -24.75 22.52 5.14
CA PRO A 153 -23.32 22.12 5.10
C PRO A 153 -22.68 21.92 6.48
N ALA A 154 -23.31 22.41 7.54
CA ALA A 154 -22.81 22.29 8.91
C ALA A 154 -23.17 20.95 9.57
N THR A 155 -24.33 20.39 9.24
CA THR A 155 -24.90 19.21 9.90
C THR A 155 -24.96 17.98 9.01
N TRP A 156 -24.81 18.14 7.70
CA TRP A 156 -24.95 17.06 6.72
C TRP A 156 -23.72 16.99 5.82
N PHE A 157 -22.76 16.12 6.18
CA PHE A 157 -21.48 16.08 5.53
C PHE A 157 -20.75 14.74 5.66
N CYS A 158 -19.79 14.53 4.75
CA CYS A 158 -18.78 13.50 4.84
C CYS A 158 -17.38 14.13 4.66
N THR A 159 -16.41 13.75 5.50
CA THR A 159 -15.04 14.27 5.47
C THR A 159 -14.02 13.19 5.13
N ALA A 160 -12.99 13.57 4.36
CA ALA A 160 -11.78 12.79 4.17
C ALA A 160 -10.78 13.12 5.28
N GLN A 161 -10.38 12.13 6.06
CA GLN A 161 -9.48 12.33 7.20
C GLN A 161 -8.39 11.26 7.26
N THR A 162 -7.15 11.66 7.46
CA THR A 162 -6.02 10.71 7.57
C THR A 162 -5.87 10.15 8.97
N CYS A 163 -5.46 8.88 9.05
CA CYS A 163 -5.21 8.17 10.30
C CYS A 163 -3.75 8.32 10.73
N ARG A 164 -3.47 9.29 11.64
CA ARG A 164 -2.18 9.39 12.33
C ARG A 164 -2.42 9.27 13.83
N GLU A 165 -1.58 8.50 14.52
CA GLU A 165 -1.73 8.31 15.97
C GLU A 165 -1.71 9.62 16.76
N GLU A 166 -0.86 10.58 16.34
CA GLU A 166 -0.75 11.89 16.97
C GLU A 166 -2.03 12.73 16.84
N ASN A 167 -2.91 12.38 15.89
CA ASN A 167 -4.15 13.10 15.61
C ASN A 167 -5.40 12.22 15.81
N SER A 168 -5.31 11.20 16.65
CA SER A 168 -6.41 10.24 16.88
C SER A 168 -7.68 10.92 17.41
N GLU A 169 -7.55 11.94 18.25
CA GLU A 169 -8.68 12.71 18.82
C GLU A 169 -9.57 13.38 17.75
N ALA A 170 -9.05 13.57 16.54
CA ALA A 170 -9.85 14.09 15.43
C ALA A 170 -10.94 13.10 14.93
N PHE A 171 -10.89 11.85 15.37
CA PHE A 171 -11.93 10.84 15.14
C PHE A 171 -12.97 10.79 16.27
N ALA A 172 -12.77 11.54 17.36
CA ALA A 172 -13.72 11.64 18.45
C ALA A 172 -14.91 12.55 18.07
N GLY A 173 -16.06 12.29 18.68
CA GLY A 173 -17.18 13.24 18.68
C GLY A 173 -17.99 13.32 17.38
N GLN A 174 -17.90 12.32 16.51
CA GLN A 174 -18.82 12.23 15.37
C GLN A 174 -20.15 11.64 15.84
N HIS A 175 -21.14 12.51 16.07
CA HIS A 175 -22.45 12.16 16.60
C HIS A 175 -23.55 12.65 15.67
N ALA A 176 -24.55 11.80 15.42
CA ALA A 176 -25.73 12.12 14.64
C ALA A 176 -26.98 11.50 15.32
N ALA A 177 -27.38 12.07 16.47
CA ALA A 177 -28.40 11.49 17.35
C ALA A 177 -29.72 11.16 16.66
N GLU A 178 -30.15 11.99 15.70
CA GLU A 178 -31.40 11.83 14.95
C GLU A 178 -31.18 11.35 13.51
N SER A 179 -29.96 10.82 13.22
CA SER A 179 -29.57 10.39 11.88
C SER A 179 -28.49 9.32 11.94
N THR A 180 -27.73 9.17 10.85
CA THR A 180 -26.66 8.17 10.70
C THR A 180 -25.30 8.83 10.87
N SER A 181 -24.50 8.32 11.81
CA SER A 181 -23.06 8.55 11.87
C SER A 181 -22.32 7.38 11.21
N PHE A 182 -21.34 7.65 10.36
CA PHE A 182 -20.62 6.55 9.68
C PHE A 182 -19.12 6.76 9.56
N TYR A 183 -18.40 5.66 9.72
CA TYR A 183 -16.97 5.57 9.47
C TYR A 183 -16.69 4.56 8.37
N ILE A 184 -15.87 4.95 7.39
CA ILE A 184 -15.38 4.07 6.34
C ILE A 184 -13.86 4.10 6.36
N PHE A 185 -13.25 2.98 6.72
CA PHE A 185 -11.81 2.81 6.75
C PHE A 185 -11.36 2.01 5.53
N ASP A 186 -10.75 2.70 4.57
CA ASP A 186 -10.10 2.05 3.41
C ASP A 186 -8.64 1.76 3.75
N GLU A 187 -8.08 0.70 3.18
CA GLU A 187 -6.77 0.13 3.55
C GLU A 187 -6.66 -0.14 5.08
N ALA A 188 -7.75 -0.63 5.66
CA ALA A 188 -7.98 -0.77 7.09
C ALA A 188 -6.90 -1.57 7.86
N SER A 189 -6.20 -2.49 7.17
CA SER A 189 -5.11 -3.28 7.76
C SER A 189 -3.91 -2.42 8.20
N ALA A 190 -3.73 -1.24 7.63
CA ALA A 190 -2.61 -0.35 7.92
C ALA A 190 -2.93 0.72 8.97
N ILE A 191 -4.21 0.86 9.35
CA ILE A 191 -4.67 1.90 10.28
C ILE A 191 -4.29 1.52 11.72
N PRO A 192 -3.71 2.44 12.50
CA PRO A 192 -3.37 2.21 13.90
C PRO A 192 -4.59 1.89 14.77
N ASP A 193 -4.46 0.93 15.69
CA ASP A 193 -5.56 0.49 16.58
C ASP A 193 -6.12 1.64 17.42
N LYS A 194 -5.31 2.62 17.79
CA LYS A 194 -5.72 3.82 18.53
C LYS A 194 -6.82 4.62 17.84
N ILE A 195 -6.81 4.68 16.50
CA ILE A 195 -7.84 5.37 15.72
C ILE A 195 -9.21 4.68 15.89
N TYR A 196 -9.22 3.35 15.85
CA TYR A 196 -10.44 2.58 16.07
C TYR A 196 -11.00 2.78 17.48
N GLU A 197 -10.14 2.79 18.51
CA GLU A 197 -10.54 3.02 19.90
C GLU A 197 -11.24 4.36 20.08
N VAL A 198 -10.66 5.43 19.51
CA VAL A 198 -11.24 6.77 19.61
C VAL A 198 -12.55 6.89 18.83
N ALA A 199 -12.61 6.32 17.63
CA ALA A 199 -13.80 6.36 16.78
C ALA A 199 -14.98 5.54 17.38
N GLU A 200 -14.74 4.55 18.22
CA GLU A 200 -15.80 3.79 18.93
C GLU A 200 -16.71 4.69 19.77
N GLY A 201 -16.19 5.80 20.28
CA GLY A 201 -16.99 6.78 21.03
C GLY A 201 -18.15 7.37 20.21
N GLY A 202 -18.03 7.47 18.89
CA GLY A 202 -19.07 7.96 17.99
C GLY A 202 -20.19 6.96 17.65
N GLN A 203 -20.20 5.76 18.28
CA GLN A 203 -21.24 4.73 18.03
C GLN A 203 -22.35 4.68 19.09
N THR A 204 -22.45 5.68 19.92
CA THR A 204 -23.33 5.65 21.10
C THR A 204 -24.71 6.26 20.86
N ASP A 205 -24.94 6.87 19.70
CA ASP A 205 -26.23 7.53 19.37
C ASP A 205 -26.61 7.32 17.89
N GLY A 206 -27.87 7.61 17.57
CA GLY A 206 -28.44 7.52 16.23
C GLY A 206 -28.38 6.11 15.62
N GLU A 207 -28.06 6.06 14.30
CA GLU A 207 -27.85 4.84 13.50
C GLU A 207 -26.37 4.74 13.12
N PRO A 208 -25.47 4.23 13.98
CA PRO A 208 -24.05 4.19 13.66
C PRO A 208 -23.69 3.06 12.69
N MET A 209 -22.84 3.38 11.68
CA MET A 209 -22.39 2.44 10.69
C MET A 209 -20.86 2.43 10.57
N TRP A 210 -20.25 1.26 10.55
CA TRP A 210 -18.81 1.06 10.38
C TRP A 210 -18.49 0.11 9.26
N PHE A 211 -17.58 0.55 8.38
CA PHE A 211 -17.14 -0.23 7.24
C PHE A 211 -15.62 -0.32 7.20
N LEU A 212 -15.09 -1.53 7.13
CA LEU A 212 -13.66 -1.80 6.99
C LEU A 212 -13.38 -2.45 5.63
N PHE A 213 -12.51 -1.84 4.85
CA PHE A 213 -12.07 -2.37 3.58
C PHE A 213 -10.54 -2.46 3.55
N GLY A 214 -9.98 -3.60 3.17
CA GLY A 214 -8.52 -3.72 3.09
C GLY A 214 -8.03 -5.03 2.50
N ASN A 215 -6.75 -5.02 2.17
CA ASN A 215 -6.00 -6.23 1.95
C ASN A 215 -5.41 -6.66 3.30
N PRO A 216 -5.47 -7.93 3.68
CA PRO A 216 -5.03 -8.39 5.01
C PRO A 216 -3.51 -8.55 5.05
N THR A 217 -2.80 -7.42 5.07
CA THR A 217 -1.33 -7.40 5.03
C THR A 217 -0.67 -7.79 6.37
N ARG A 218 -1.46 -7.87 7.45
CA ARG A 218 -1.01 -8.23 8.79
C ARG A 218 -1.93 -9.31 9.36
N ASN A 219 -1.38 -10.15 10.25
CA ASN A 219 -2.14 -11.12 11.04
C ASN A 219 -2.37 -10.66 12.49
N SER A 220 -2.28 -9.36 12.72
CA SER A 220 -2.56 -8.66 13.97
C SER A 220 -3.29 -7.34 13.73
N GLY A 221 -3.65 -6.63 14.80
CA GLY A 221 -4.36 -5.36 14.76
C GLY A 221 -5.88 -5.51 14.58
N ARG A 222 -6.59 -4.38 14.66
CA ARG A 222 -8.06 -4.32 14.72
C ARG A 222 -8.73 -4.90 13.47
N PHE A 223 -8.22 -4.61 12.27
CA PHE A 223 -8.76 -5.17 11.03
C PHE A 223 -8.68 -6.70 10.99
N HIS A 224 -7.53 -7.26 11.41
CA HIS A 224 -7.39 -8.72 11.53
C HIS A 224 -8.34 -9.29 12.59
N ALA A 225 -8.44 -8.65 13.75
CA ALA A 225 -9.35 -9.06 14.82
C ALA A 225 -10.81 -9.10 14.36
N ALA A 226 -11.24 -8.10 13.57
CA ALA A 226 -12.58 -8.00 13.02
C ALA A 226 -12.88 -9.03 11.90
N CYS A 227 -11.90 -9.30 11.02
CA CYS A 227 -12.13 -10.19 9.88
C CYS A 227 -11.82 -11.66 10.15
N PHE A 228 -10.82 -11.95 11.00
CA PHE A 228 -10.29 -13.31 11.19
C PHE A 228 -10.09 -13.71 12.65
N GLY A 229 -10.10 -12.74 13.58
CA GLY A 229 -9.74 -12.95 14.97
C GLY A 229 -10.91 -12.90 15.96
N ARG A 230 -10.60 -12.45 17.17
CA ARG A 230 -11.48 -12.50 18.37
C ARG A 230 -12.74 -11.63 18.26
N GLU A 231 -12.78 -10.66 17.33
CA GLU A 231 -13.91 -9.73 17.17
C GLU A 231 -14.85 -10.13 16.03
N ARG A 232 -14.57 -11.24 15.35
CA ARG A 232 -15.33 -11.71 14.20
C ARG A 232 -16.84 -11.87 14.49
N ASP A 233 -17.20 -12.21 15.71
CA ASP A 233 -18.60 -12.38 16.09
C ASP A 233 -19.37 -11.05 16.24
N TYR A 234 -18.64 -9.92 16.35
CA TYR A 234 -19.20 -8.58 16.42
C TYR A 234 -19.23 -7.87 15.05
N TRP A 235 -18.60 -8.47 14.03
CA TRP A 235 -18.46 -7.94 12.70
C TRP A 235 -19.07 -8.89 11.67
N ASN A 236 -19.81 -8.36 10.72
CA ASN A 236 -20.10 -9.14 9.51
C ASN A 236 -18.95 -8.96 8.53
N SER A 237 -17.99 -9.86 8.56
CA SER A 237 -16.79 -9.78 7.74
C SER A 237 -16.78 -10.82 6.64
N ARG A 238 -16.39 -10.40 5.43
CA ARG A 238 -16.27 -11.25 4.25
C ARG A 238 -14.84 -11.25 3.73
N CYS A 239 -14.42 -12.42 3.22
CA CYS A 239 -13.18 -12.58 2.49
C CYS A 239 -13.49 -12.76 1.01
N ILE A 240 -12.96 -11.87 0.16
CA ILE A 240 -13.25 -11.85 -1.28
C ILE A 240 -11.99 -12.20 -2.07
N ASP A 241 -12.05 -13.31 -2.79
CA ASP A 241 -10.99 -13.72 -3.72
C ASP A 241 -11.10 -12.93 -5.03
N SER A 242 -10.01 -12.33 -5.47
CA SER A 242 -9.98 -11.58 -6.73
C SER A 242 -10.30 -12.44 -7.96
N ARG A 243 -10.13 -13.76 -7.87
CA ARG A 243 -10.49 -14.69 -8.94
C ARG A 243 -12.00 -14.75 -9.19
N GLU A 244 -12.82 -14.45 -8.21
CA GLU A 244 -14.28 -14.48 -8.28
C GLU A 244 -14.87 -13.17 -8.84
N CYS A 245 -14.10 -12.08 -8.85
CA CYS A 245 -14.58 -10.77 -9.26
C CYS A 245 -14.54 -10.57 -10.78
N ARG A 246 -15.60 -10.04 -11.37
CA ARG A 246 -15.77 -9.84 -12.83
C ARG A 246 -14.68 -8.94 -13.41
N PHE A 247 -14.26 -7.91 -12.70
CA PHE A 247 -13.38 -6.85 -13.21
C PHE A 247 -11.88 -7.16 -13.13
N THR A 248 -11.48 -8.27 -12.52
CA THR A 248 -10.06 -8.60 -12.34
C THR A 248 -9.47 -9.26 -13.58
N ASN A 249 -8.18 -9.03 -13.83
CA ASN A 249 -7.44 -9.67 -14.92
C ASN A 249 -7.13 -11.14 -14.61
N LYS A 250 -7.94 -12.05 -15.11
CA LYS A 250 -7.83 -13.50 -14.84
C LYS A 250 -6.55 -14.11 -15.40
N ALA A 251 -6.07 -13.63 -16.56
CA ALA A 251 -4.83 -14.12 -17.15
C ALA A 251 -3.62 -13.77 -16.26
N LEU A 252 -3.55 -12.54 -15.77
CA LEU A 252 -2.50 -12.10 -14.86
C LEU A 252 -2.55 -12.86 -13.51
N ILE A 253 -3.75 -13.07 -12.96
CA ILE A 253 -3.91 -13.84 -11.72
C ILE A 253 -3.46 -15.30 -11.92
N SER A 254 -3.74 -15.89 -13.10
CA SER A 254 -3.30 -17.25 -13.42
C SER A 254 -1.78 -17.34 -13.57
N GLU A 255 -1.15 -16.33 -14.16
CA GLU A 255 0.32 -16.21 -14.21
C GLU A 255 0.92 -16.15 -12.79
N TRP A 256 0.33 -15.32 -11.92
CA TRP A 256 0.76 -15.23 -10.51
C TRP A 256 0.58 -16.54 -9.76
N LEU A 257 -0.50 -17.28 -10.01
CA LEU A 257 -0.71 -18.59 -9.44
C LEU A 257 0.41 -19.57 -9.81
N GLY A 258 0.80 -19.58 -11.08
CA GLY A 258 1.91 -20.43 -11.54
C GLY A 258 3.27 -20.01 -11.00
N LYS A 259 3.49 -18.70 -10.83
CA LYS A 259 4.77 -18.15 -10.38
C LYS A 259 4.97 -18.25 -8.86
N TYR A 260 3.95 -18.00 -8.06
CA TYR A 260 4.07 -17.82 -6.62
C TYR A 260 3.44 -18.96 -5.80
N GLY A 261 2.55 -19.73 -6.42
CA GLY A 261 1.76 -20.73 -5.73
C GLY A 261 0.58 -20.14 -4.94
N GLU A 262 -0.48 -20.91 -4.84
CA GLU A 262 -1.75 -20.49 -4.22
C GLU A 262 -1.63 -20.17 -2.73
N ASP A 263 -0.74 -20.85 -2.04
CA ASP A 263 -0.55 -20.78 -0.60
C ASP A 263 0.58 -19.86 -0.15
N SER A 264 1.27 -19.22 -1.08
CA SER A 264 2.26 -18.18 -0.71
C SER A 264 1.58 -17.01 0.00
N ASP A 265 2.25 -16.38 0.95
CA ASP A 265 1.71 -15.22 1.66
C ASP A 265 1.37 -14.08 0.69
N TRP A 266 2.16 -13.94 -0.36
CA TRP A 266 1.90 -12.98 -1.43
C TRP A 266 0.55 -13.21 -2.12
N PHE A 267 0.29 -14.45 -2.59
CA PHE A 267 -0.95 -14.79 -3.30
C PHE A 267 -2.16 -14.79 -2.35
N ARG A 268 -1.97 -15.25 -1.11
CA ARG A 268 -2.97 -15.18 -0.06
C ARG A 268 -3.47 -13.75 0.15
N VAL A 269 -2.56 -12.80 0.37
CA VAL A 269 -2.90 -11.41 0.67
C VAL A 269 -3.45 -10.68 -0.57
N ARG A 270 -2.78 -10.84 -1.72
CA ARG A 270 -3.09 -10.02 -2.92
C ARG A 270 -4.19 -10.55 -3.80
N VAL A 271 -4.46 -11.85 -3.74
CA VAL A 271 -5.48 -12.49 -4.57
C VAL A 271 -6.62 -13.06 -3.73
N ARG A 272 -6.29 -13.87 -2.71
CA ARG A 272 -7.30 -14.59 -1.92
C ARG A 272 -7.94 -13.74 -0.82
N GLY A 273 -7.39 -12.58 -0.47
CA GLY A 273 -7.87 -11.77 0.65
C GLY A 273 -7.67 -12.41 2.02
N LEU A 274 -6.75 -13.37 2.14
CA LEU A 274 -6.39 -14.07 3.38
C LEU A 274 -5.13 -13.47 4.00
N PRO A 275 -5.00 -13.39 5.33
CA PRO A 275 -3.80 -12.89 5.98
C PRO A 275 -2.61 -13.82 5.71
N PRO A 276 -1.37 -13.30 5.84
CA PRO A 276 -0.18 -14.13 5.74
C PRO A 276 -0.20 -15.20 6.85
N ARG A 277 0.48 -16.31 6.61
CA ARG A 277 0.55 -17.42 7.59
C ARG A 277 1.45 -17.12 8.77
N ALA A 278 2.40 -16.21 8.59
CA ALA A 278 3.39 -15.90 9.59
C ALA A 278 3.05 -14.71 10.48
N SER A 279 3.74 -14.71 11.63
CA SER A 279 3.54 -13.84 12.78
C SER A 279 3.83 -12.35 12.55
N ASP A 280 3.35 -11.61 13.40
CA ASP A 280 3.27 -10.24 13.91
C ASP A 280 4.32 -9.19 13.50
N ALA A 281 5.36 -9.52 12.73
CA ALA A 281 6.41 -8.54 12.49
C ALA A 281 6.99 -8.61 11.07
N GLN A 282 6.23 -8.20 10.08
CA GLN A 282 6.79 -7.87 8.76
C GLN A 282 7.76 -6.69 8.92
N PHE A 283 9.01 -6.86 8.47
CA PHE A 283 10.04 -5.86 8.70
C PHE A 283 9.85 -4.59 7.86
N ILE A 284 9.53 -4.74 6.57
CA ILE A 284 9.21 -3.64 5.66
C ILE A 284 7.79 -3.82 5.16
N ASP A 285 6.92 -2.85 5.43
CA ASP A 285 5.52 -2.88 5.01
C ASP A 285 5.38 -2.67 3.49
N SER A 286 4.36 -3.31 2.91
CA SER A 286 4.12 -3.28 1.46
C SER A 286 3.75 -1.89 0.94
N GLU A 287 3.18 -1.03 1.76
CA GLU A 287 2.86 0.33 1.38
C GLU A 287 4.12 1.15 1.10
N ARG A 288 5.11 1.05 2.00
CA ARG A 288 6.41 1.71 1.84
C ARG A 288 7.12 1.29 0.56
N VAL A 289 7.07 -0.02 0.23
CA VAL A 289 7.60 -0.57 -1.02
C VAL A 289 6.86 -0.02 -2.23
N PHE A 290 5.53 -0.02 -2.21
CA PHE A 290 4.69 0.49 -3.28
C PHE A 290 4.90 1.99 -3.56
N GLU A 291 5.06 2.81 -2.52
CA GLU A 291 5.35 4.24 -2.67
C GLU A 291 6.76 4.46 -3.25
N ALA A 292 7.75 3.65 -2.86
CA ALA A 292 9.09 3.69 -3.45
C ALA A 292 9.11 3.28 -4.93
N GLN A 293 8.26 2.35 -5.34
CA GLN A 293 8.09 1.94 -6.74
C GLN A 293 7.48 3.04 -7.64
N LYS A 294 6.69 3.93 -7.06
CA LYS A 294 6.04 5.04 -7.80
C LYS A 294 6.90 6.29 -7.86
N ARG A 295 7.83 6.42 -6.91
CA ARG A 295 8.59 7.66 -6.72
C ARG A 295 9.53 7.90 -7.88
N GLU A 296 9.59 9.15 -8.30
CA GLU A 296 10.61 9.66 -9.21
C GLU A 296 11.64 10.45 -8.41
N VAL A 297 12.92 10.16 -8.64
CA VAL A 297 14.03 10.80 -7.96
C VAL A 297 15.02 11.35 -8.98
N GLY A 298 15.57 12.52 -8.68
CA GLY A 298 16.69 13.06 -9.42
C GLY A 298 18.01 12.40 -8.97
N VAL A 299 18.87 12.08 -9.92
CA VAL A 299 20.21 11.56 -9.65
C VAL A 299 21.21 12.70 -9.78
N LEU A 300 21.97 12.98 -8.73
CA LEU A 300 23.05 13.96 -8.80
C LEU A 300 24.32 13.31 -9.39
N PRO A 301 25.07 14.04 -10.24
CA PRO A 301 26.26 13.47 -10.90
C PRO A 301 27.39 13.03 -9.95
N ASP A 302 27.42 13.59 -8.74
CA ASP A 302 28.43 13.35 -7.69
C ASP A 302 28.00 12.29 -6.69
N GLU A 303 26.80 11.72 -6.81
CA GLU A 303 26.37 10.60 -5.97
C GLU A 303 27.10 9.30 -6.38
N PRO A 304 27.61 8.51 -5.40
CA PRO A 304 28.33 7.28 -5.69
C PRO A 304 27.41 6.20 -6.26
N LEU A 305 27.88 5.52 -7.31
CA LEU A 305 27.26 4.29 -7.80
C LEU A 305 27.75 3.10 -6.99
N ILE A 306 26.85 2.38 -6.38
CA ILE A 306 27.18 1.23 -5.52
C ILE A 306 26.54 -0.02 -6.12
N LEU A 307 27.31 -1.10 -6.16
CA LEU A 307 26.86 -2.42 -6.57
C LEU A 307 26.83 -3.36 -5.38
N GLY A 308 25.69 -3.95 -5.08
CA GLY A 308 25.51 -5.06 -4.16
C GLY A 308 25.34 -6.37 -4.92
N VAL A 309 26.00 -7.42 -4.47
CA VAL A 309 26.03 -8.74 -5.11
C VAL A 309 25.71 -9.81 -4.08
N ASP A 310 24.54 -10.43 -4.18
CA ASP A 310 24.16 -11.61 -3.42
C ASP A 310 24.36 -12.86 -4.26
N LEU A 311 25.04 -13.89 -3.70
CA LEU A 311 25.48 -15.08 -4.41
C LEU A 311 24.99 -16.36 -3.73
N ALA A 312 24.26 -17.16 -4.49
CA ALA A 312 23.83 -18.49 -4.09
C ALA A 312 24.78 -19.58 -4.61
N ARG A 313 24.88 -20.70 -3.86
CA ARG A 313 25.73 -21.88 -4.20
C ARG A 313 25.17 -22.79 -5.31
N GLY A 314 24.24 -22.31 -6.11
CA GLY A 314 23.48 -23.19 -7.00
C GLY A 314 22.24 -23.75 -6.28
N GLY A 315 21.30 -24.30 -7.02
CA GLY A 315 19.99 -24.72 -6.51
C GLY A 315 18.89 -23.79 -6.98
N SER A 316 17.86 -23.59 -6.14
CA SER A 316 16.69 -22.77 -6.45
C SER A 316 16.92 -21.26 -6.26
N ASP A 317 17.92 -20.88 -5.46
CA ASP A 317 18.16 -19.48 -5.10
C ASP A 317 18.91 -18.75 -6.24
N ASP A 318 18.54 -17.50 -6.50
CA ASP A 318 19.11 -16.70 -7.56
C ASP A 318 20.40 -15.96 -7.13
N ASN A 319 21.28 -15.67 -8.09
CA ASN A 319 22.37 -14.74 -7.89
C ASN A 319 21.97 -13.38 -8.42
N VAL A 320 22.03 -12.35 -7.57
CA VAL A 320 21.50 -11.04 -7.90
C VAL A 320 22.55 -9.95 -7.77
N LEU A 321 22.61 -9.08 -8.77
CA LEU A 321 23.43 -7.88 -8.80
C LEU A 321 22.49 -6.67 -8.84
N ARG A 322 22.56 -5.81 -7.81
CA ARG A 322 21.74 -4.61 -7.70
C ARG A 322 22.57 -3.34 -7.58
N TYR A 323 22.07 -2.30 -8.20
CA TYR A 323 22.72 -1.00 -8.22
C TYR A 323 21.92 0.02 -7.43
N ARG A 324 22.63 0.94 -6.75
CA ARG A 324 22.02 2.12 -6.12
C ARG A 324 22.92 3.34 -6.34
N ARG A 325 22.33 4.48 -6.72
CA ARG A 325 22.99 5.78 -6.77
C ARG A 325 22.16 6.79 -5.98
N GLY A 326 22.66 7.22 -4.82
CA GLY A 326 21.92 8.10 -3.94
C GLY A 326 20.54 7.57 -3.59
N LEU A 327 19.48 8.26 -4.05
CA LEU A 327 18.08 7.87 -3.86
C LEU A 327 17.54 6.97 -5.00
N ASP A 328 18.32 6.71 -6.04
CA ASP A 328 17.91 5.88 -7.18
C ASP A 328 18.41 4.45 -7.08
N GLY A 329 17.49 3.50 -6.89
CA GLY A 329 17.69 2.06 -6.96
C GLY A 329 16.98 1.39 -8.15
N ARG A 330 16.47 2.15 -9.14
CA ARG A 330 15.65 1.63 -10.25
C ARG A 330 16.19 1.85 -11.64
N SER A 331 16.95 2.94 -11.88
CA SER A 331 17.37 3.33 -13.25
C SER A 331 18.33 2.35 -13.89
N ILE A 332 19.07 1.58 -13.10
CA ILE A 332 19.92 0.50 -13.59
C ILE A 332 19.23 -0.82 -13.23
N PRO A 333 18.76 -1.59 -14.23
CA PRO A 333 18.11 -2.86 -13.97
C PRO A 333 18.98 -3.84 -13.20
N ALA A 334 18.37 -4.63 -12.32
CA ALA A 334 19.05 -5.74 -11.66
C ALA A 334 19.50 -6.79 -12.68
N VAL A 335 20.63 -7.43 -12.38
CA VAL A 335 21.08 -8.60 -13.13
C VAL A 335 20.80 -9.83 -12.29
N VAL A 336 19.82 -10.62 -12.72
CA VAL A 336 19.42 -11.87 -12.04
C VAL A 336 19.96 -13.05 -12.86
N VAL A 337 20.68 -13.94 -12.18
CA VAL A 337 21.23 -15.17 -12.76
C VAL A 337 20.68 -16.35 -11.97
N PRO A 338 19.83 -17.20 -12.57
CA PRO A 338 19.31 -18.39 -11.91
C PRO A 338 20.43 -19.28 -11.36
N GLY A 339 20.26 -19.78 -10.13
CA GLY A 339 21.28 -20.58 -9.45
C GLY A 339 21.75 -21.81 -10.24
N GLU A 340 20.84 -22.41 -11.02
CA GLU A 340 21.17 -23.53 -11.91
C GLU A 340 22.23 -23.17 -12.97
N LYS A 341 22.20 -21.92 -13.48
CA LYS A 341 23.19 -21.40 -14.46
C LYS A 341 24.49 -20.96 -13.81
N ALA A 342 24.47 -20.68 -12.51
CA ALA A 342 25.61 -20.20 -11.74
C ALA A 342 26.41 -21.29 -11.01
N ARG A 343 26.24 -22.57 -11.38
CA ARG A 343 27.01 -23.69 -10.82
C ARG A 343 28.52 -23.54 -11.04
N ASP A 344 28.92 -22.89 -12.13
CA ASP A 344 30.31 -22.52 -12.40
C ASP A 344 30.59 -21.13 -11.78
N SER A 345 31.39 -21.11 -10.72
CA SER A 345 31.79 -19.86 -10.06
C SER A 345 32.60 -18.94 -11.01
N MET A 346 33.30 -19.48 -12.00
CA MET A 346 34.03 -18.66 -13.00
C MET A 346 33.09 -17.92 -13.93
N PHE A 347 31.92 -18.48 -14.23
CA PHE A 347 30.86 -17.75 -14.93
C PHE A 347 30.45 -16.50 -14.18
N MET A 348 30.19 -16.62 -12.86
CA MET A 348 29.82 -15.47 -12.02
C MET A 348 30.95 -14.46 -11.89
N VAL A 349 32.22 -14.92 -11.76
CA VAL A 349 33.39 -14.00 -11.80
C VAL A 349 33.38 -13.17 -13.07
N THR A 350 33.20 -13.82 -14.23
CA THR A 350 33.17 -13.14 -15.53
C THR A 350 32.04 -12.16 -15.64
N LYS A 351 30.85 -12.56 -15.15
CA LYS A 351 29.63 -11.70 -15.18
C LYS A 351 29.81 -10.47 -14.30
N ILE A 352 30.30 -10.64 -13.07
CA ILE A 352 30.54 -9.53 -12.14
C ILE A 352 31.63 -8.60 -12.67
N ALA A 353 32.75 -9.16 -13.17
CA ALA A 353 33.82 -8.36 -13.78
C ALA A 353 33.32 -7.52 -14.94
N HIS A 354 32.51 -8.09 -15.83
CA HIS A 354 31.89 -7.39 -16.94
C HIS A 354 31.01 -6.22 -16.46
N GLU A 355 30.16 -6.43 -15.47
CA GLU A 355 29.29 -5.36 -14.90
C GLU A 355 30.12 -4.24 -14.25
N ILE A 356 31.24 -4.61 -13.55
CA ILE A 356 32.14 -3.61 -12.96
C ILE A 356 32.82 -2.77 -14.06
N GLU A 357 33.31 -3.40 -15.14
CA GLU A 357 33.94 -2.69 -16.25
C GLU A 357 33.00 -1.77 -17.00
N GLN A 358 31.77 -2.22 -17.25
CA GLN A 358 30.75 -1.46 -17.99
C GLN A 358 30.20 -0.28 -17.18
N ARG A 359 29.89 -0.50 -15.90
CA ARG A 359 29.17 0.47 -15.06
C ARG A 359 30.11 1.31 -14.18
N LYS A 360 31.34 0.83 -13.92
CA LYS A 360 32.38 1.47 -13.10
C LYS A 360 31.84 1.94 -11.73
N PRO A 361 31.25 1.05 -10.92
CA PRO A 361 30.74 1.43 -9.61
C PRO A 361 31.88 1.96 -8.70
N ASP A 362 31.52 2.89 -7.81
CA ASP A 362 32.44 3.45 -6.82
C ASP A 362 32.77 2.45 -5.72
N ALA A 363 31.82 1.58 -5.38
CA ALA A 363 32.03 0.44 -4.50
C ALA A 363 31.26 -0.80 -4.97
N VAL A 364 31.80 -1.97 -4.67
CA VAL A 364 31.18 -3.28 -4.91
C VAL A 364 31.17 -4.06 -3.61
N PHE A 365 29.99 -4.37 -3.09
CA PHE A 365 29.79 -5.19 -1.90
C PHE A 365 29.33 -6.58 -2.29
N LEU A 366 30.02 -7.59 -1.79
CA LEU A 366 29.79 -9.00 -2.12
C LEU A 366 29.42 -9.76 -0.84
N ASP A 367 28.30 -10.51 -0.86
CA ASP A 367 28.03 -11.44 0.23
C ASP A 367 29.08 -12.56 0.25
N ALA A 368 29.89 -12.56 1.29
CA ALA A 368 30.92 -13.56 1.57
C ALA A 368 30.61 -14.32 2.86
N THR A 369 29.35 -14.46 3.24
CA THR A 369 28.92 -15.16 4.47
C THR A 369 29.48 -16.58 4.50
N GLY A 370 29.92 -17.02 5.67
CA GLY A 370 30.67 -18.24 5.88
C GLY A 370 30.09 -19.46 5.18
N GLY A 371 30.88 -20.06 4.29
CA GLY A 371 30.45 -21.20 3.47
C GLY A 371 29.78 -20.82 2.15
N SER A 372 29.54 -19.53 1.83
CA SER A 372 29.05 -19.09 0.51
C SER A 372 30.13 -19.17 -0.55
N VAL A 373 29.73 -19.12 -1.83
CA VAL A 373 30.66 -19.02 -2.97
C VAL A 373 31.25 -17.61 -3.11
N GLY A 374 30.76 -16.64 -2.37
CA GLY A 374 31.18 -15.25 -2.45
C GLY A 374 32.65 -15.03 -2.11
N GLY A 375 33.17 -15.69 -1.07
CA GLY A 375 34.59 -15.59 -0.70
C GLY A 375 35.53 -15.95 -1.85
N PRO A 376 35.48 -17.15 -2.41
CA PRO A 376 36.32 -17.58 -3.57
C PRO A 376 36.12 -16.68 -4.81
N ILE A 377 34.90 -16.24 -5.10
CA ILE A 377 34.61 -15.33 -6.21
C ILE A 377 35.26 -13.96 -5.95
N GLY A 378 35.14 -13.43 -4.73
CA GLY A 378 35.78 -12.18 -4.34
C GLY A 378 37.30 -12.23 -4.45
N ASP A 379 37.93 -13.34 -4.00
CA ASP A 379 39.36 -13.55 -4.14
C ASP A 379 39.78 -13.56 -5.62
N ARG A 380 39.01 -14.22 -6.47
CA ARG A 380 39.33 -14.26 -7.90
C ARG A 380 39.17 -12.89 -8.56
N LEU A 381 38.14 -12.13 -8.22
CA LEU A 381 37.97 -10.77 -8.71
C LEU A 381 39.13 -9.86 -8.29
N ARG A 382 39.60 -9.97 -7.05
CA ARG A 382 40.78 -9.22 -6.56
C ARG A 382 42.06 -9.61 -7.31
N GLN A 383 42.27 -10.89 -7.60
CA GLN A 383 43.40 -11.37 -8.45
C GLN A 383 43.33 -10.77 -9.86
N LEU A 384 42.14 -10.53 -10.39
CA LEU A 384 41.92 -9.87 -11.68
C LEU A 384 42.04 -8.34 -11.62
N GLY A 385 42.33 -7.77 -10.44
CA GLY A 385 42.53 -6.34 -10.23
C GLY A 385 41.30 -5.56 -9.85
N PHE A 386 40.15 -6.20 -9.66
CA PHE A 386 38.91 -5.53 -9.24
C PHE A 386 38.91 -5.30 -7.72
N LYS A 387 38.41 -4.13 -7.31
CA LYS A 387 38.21 -3.79 -5.89
C LYS A 387 36.80 -4.21 -5.44
N VAL A 388 36.72 -5.30 -4.72
CA VAL A 388 35.50 -5.82 -4.12
C VAL A 388 35.63 -5.89 -2.60
N ILE A 389 34.53 -5.63 -1.88
CA ILE A 389 34.47 -5.60 -0.44
C ILE A 389 33.58 -6.74 0.01
N ASP A 390 34.15 -7.66 0.77
CA ASP A 390 33.41 -8.78 1.33
C ASP A 390 32.56 -8.31 2.51
N VAL A 391 31.29 -8.74 2.55
CA VAL A 391 30.35 -8.48 3.63
C VAL A 391 29.94 -9.81 4.23
N GLN A 392 30.06 -9.94 5.56
CA GLN A 392 29.59 -11.10 6.31
C GLN A 392 28.24 -10.74 6.92
N PHE A 393 27.15 -11.38 6.51
CA PHE A 393 25.80 -11.09 7.04
C PHE A 393 25.69 -11.32 8.54
N GLY A 394 26.39 -12.35 9.06
CA GLY A 394 26.49 -12.62 10.50
C GLY A 394 27.50 -11.74 11.24
N GLY A 395 28.23 -10.85 10.54
CA GLY A 395 29.29 -10.00 11.12
C GLY A 395 28.73 -8.98 12.10
N GLN A 396 29.66 -8.36 12.86
CA GLN A 396 29.31 -7.32 13.84
C GLN A 396 28.88 -6.03 13.13
N PRO A 397 27.70 -5.50 13.44
CA PRO A 397 27.21 -4.27 12.83
C PRO A 397 27.81 -3.02 13.48
N PRO A 398 27.87 -1.87 12.77
CA PRO A 398 28.24 -0.58 13.35
C PRO A 398 27.22 -0.04 14.36
N ASP A 399 25.95 -0.44 14.24
CA ASP A 399 24.87 -0.03 15.13
C ASP A 399 24.56 -1.14 16.14
N ALA A 400 24.79 -0.85 17.43
CA ALA A 400 24.57 -1.81 18.52
C ALA A 400 23.09 -2.25 18.69
N ARG A 401 22.13 -1.53 18.10
CA ARG A 401 20.70 -1.89 18.08
C ARG A 401 20.38 -3.05 17.11
N CYS A 402 21.30 -3.40 16.24
CA CYS A 402 21.16 -4.52 15.31
C CYS A 402 21.98 -5.71 15.81
N ALA A 403 21.46 -6.92 15.68
CA ALA A 403 22.13 -8.12 16.16
C ALA A 403 23.29 -8.57 15.23
N ASN A 404 23.20 -8.28 13.93
CA ASN A 404 24.19 -8.64 12.94
C ASN A 404 24.19 -7.67 11.74
N MET A 405 25.11 -7.86 10.83
CA MET A 405 25.29 -6.97 9.67
C MET A 405 24.10 -7.01 8.71
N ARG A 406 23.43 -8.16 8.52
CA ARG A 406 22.22 -8.27 7.70
C ARG A 406 21.10 -7.40 8.25
N ALA A 407 20.82 -7.49 9.55
CA ALA A 407 19.82 -6.65 10.21
C ALA A 407 20.13 -5.15 10.08
N TYR A 408 21.42 -4.78 10.20
CA TYR A 408 21.86 -3.39 10.02
C TYR A 408 21.62 -2.88 8.59
N MET A 409 22.03 -3.64 7.57
CA MET A 409 21.84 -3.25 6.17
C MET A 409 20.35 -3.13 5.81
N TRP A 410 19.52 -4.05 6.27
CA TRP A 410 18.08 -4.01 6.08
C TRP A 410 17.41 -2.83 6.83
N GLN A 411 17.89 -2.49 8.03
CA GLN A 411 17.41 -1.30 8.73
C GLN A 411 17.74 -0.03 7.94
N ARG A 412 18.95 0.08 7.39
CA ARG A 412 19.35 1.22 6.54
C ARG A 412 18.53 1.30 5.25
N LEU A 413 18.23 0.16 4.63
CA LEU A 413 17.35 0.06 3.47
C LEU A 413 15.92 0.51 3.83
N LYS A 414 15.38 0.04 4.95
CA LYS A 414 14.07 0.45 5.46
C LYS A 414 13.98 1.96 5.69
N ASP A 415 15.03 2.57 6.26
CA ASP A 415 15.12 4.00 6.52
C ASP A 415 15.26 4.82 5.22
N TRP A 416 15.85 4.23 4.17
CA TRP A 416 16.03 4.86 2.87
C TRP A 416 14.77 4.83 2.00
N LEU A 417 13.95 3.78 2.04
CA LEU A 417 12.77 3.59 1.21
C LEU A 417 11.76 4.76 1.21
N PRO A 418 11.51 5.50 2.31
CA PRO A 418 10.64 6.67 2.29
C PRO A 418 11.07 7.78 1.32
N SER A 419 12.35 7.84 0.96
CA SER A 419 12.91 8.85 0.05
C SER A 419 13.44 8.23 -1.25
N GLY A 420 13.81 6.96 -1.23
CA GLY A 420 14.38 6.23 -2.36
C GLY A 420 13.34 5.77 -3.38
N ALA A 421 13.80 5.50 -4.60
CA ALA A 421 13.01 4.92 -5.67
C ALA A 421 13.55 3.54 -6.05
N ILE A 422 12.67 2.56 -6.22
CA ILE A 422 12.98 1.20 -6.68
C ILE A 422 12.17 0.86 -7.92
N ASP A 423 12.59 -0.14 -8.67
CA ASP A 423 11.87 -0.63 -9.84
C ASP A 423 10.56 -1.35 -9.46
N LYS A 424 9.67 -1.46 -10.43
CA LYS A 424 8.36 -2.14 -10.27
C LYS A 424 8.50 -3.65 -10.42
N SER A 425 9.54 -4.23 -9.82
CA SER A 425 9.73 -5.67 -9.79
C SER A 425 8.86 -6.30 -8.71
N ILE A 426 8.03 -7.26 -9.11
CA ILE A 426 7.22 -8.05 -8.18
C ILE A 426 8.14 -8.92 -7.30
N GLY A 427 9.24 -9.45 -7.87
CA GLY A 427 10.22 -10.23 -7.11
C GLY A 427 10.84 -9.41 -5.99
N LEU A 428 11.34 -8.20 -6.29
CA LEU A 428 11.90 -7.31 -5.27
C LEU A 428 10.86 -6.91 -4.21
N GLU A 429 9.60 -6.67 -4.61
CA GLU A 429 8.53 -6.39 -3.67
C GLU A 429 8.28 -7.54 -2.70
N MET A 430 8.26 -8.78 -3.21
CA MET A 430 8.11 -9.99 -2.38
C MET A 430 9.26 -10.14 -1.41
N ASP A 431 10.48 -9.96 -1.88
CA ASP A 431 11.68 -10.08 -1.08
C ASP A 431 11.73 -9.02 0.02
N LEU A 432 11.36 -7.78 -0.27
CA LEU A 432 11.32 -6.70 0.70
C LEU A 432 10.23 -6.89 1.78
N CYS A 433 9.09 -7.43 1.38
CA CYS A 433 7.94 -7.62 2.26
C CYS A 433 7.92 -8.99 2.97
N GLY A 434 8.73 -9.95 2.52
CA GLY A 434 8.74 -11.33 3.02
C GLY A 434 9.27 -11.48 4.45
N PRO A 435 10.44 -10.92 4.79
CA PRO A 435 11.08 -11.16 6.07
C PRO A 435 10.33 -10.56 7.25
N GLY A 436 10.18 -11.36 8.30
CA GLY A 436 9.80 -10.92 9.62
C GLY A 436 11.00 -10.41 10.44
N TYR A 437 10.73 -9.87 11.63
CA TYR A 437 11.76 -9.50 12.59
C TYR A 437 11.30 -9.74 14.02
N HIS A 438 12.26 -9.80 14.94
CA HIS A 438 12.00 -9.84 16.37
C HIS A 438 13.15 -9.13 17.12
N ALA A 439 12.93 -8.82 18.38
CA ALA A 439 13.99 -8.40 19.27
C ALA A 439 14.63 -9.63 19.95
N ASP A 440 15.96 -9.64 20.06
CA ASP A 440 16.65 -10.67 20.84
C ASP A 440 16.63 -10.36 22.35
N ARG A 441 17.27 -11.20 23.16
CA ARG A 441 17.35 -11.01 24.62
C ARG A 441 18.04 -9.71 25.06
N GLN A 442 18.73 -9.03 24.17
CA GLN A 442 19.42 -7.77 24.40
C GLN A 442 18.70 -6.58 23.75
N ASP A 443 17.43 -6.80 23.36
CA ASP A 443 16.59 -5.81 22.65
C ASP A 443 17.19 -5.33 21.32
N ARG A 444 17.97 -6.19 20.65
CA ARG A 444 18.56 -5.89 19.35
C ARG A 444 17.67 -6.46 18.24
N LEU A 445 17.59 -5.71 17.15
CA LEU A 445 16.88 -6.12 15.93
C LEU A 445 17.51 -7.37 15.32
N VAL A 446 16.72 -8.42 15.14
CA VAL A 446 17.04 -9.63 14.39
C VAL A 446 16.08 -9.77 13.23
N LEU A 447 16.60 -9.85 12.01
CA LEU A 447 15.80 -10.17 10.84
C LEU A 447 15.59 -11.69 10.77
N GLU A 448 14.42 -12.12 10.31
CA GLU A 448 14.10 -13.53 10.11
C GLU A 448 15.15 -14.25 9.24
N SER A 449 15.49 -15.47 9.60
CA SER A 449 16.45 -16.27 8.84
C SER A 449 15.86 -16.78 7.52
N LYS A 450 16.72 -16.99 6.52
CA LYS A 450 16.34 -17.58 5.23
C LYS A 450 15.69 -18.98 5.40
N GLU A 451 16.14 -19.75 6.39
CA GLU A 451 15.55 -21.06 6.72
C GLU A 451 14.11 -20.91 7.23
N SER A 452 13.88 -20.01 8.20
CA SER A 452 12.53 -19.74 8.73
C SER A 452 11.58 -19.26 7.63
N MET A 453 12.05 -18.45 6.71
CA MET A 453 11.27 -18.00 5.55
C MET A 453 10.88 -19.18 4.66
N LYS A 454 11.83 -20.09 4.35
CA LYS A 454 11.57 -21.31 3.57
C LYS A 454 10.58 -22.24 4.24
N ASP A 455 10.66 -22.40 5.56
CA ASP A 455 9.69 -23.18 6.34
C ASP A 455 8.26 -22.62 6.26
N ARG A 456 8.13 -21.31 6.00
CA ARG A 456 6.85 -20.62 5.74
C ARG A 456 6.42 -20.66 4.27
N GLY A 457 7.20 -21.31 3.39
CA GLY A 457 6.93 -21.35 1.96
C GLY A 457 7.26 -20.05 1.21
N LEU A 458 8.19 -19.23 1.76
CA LEU A 458 8.75 -18.07 1.08
C LEU A 458 10.12 -18.42 0.49
N ASP A 459 10.43 -17.82 -0.63
CA ASP A 459 11.77 -17.92 -1.23
C ASP A 459 12.78 -17.07 -0.45
N SER A 460 14.06 -17.31 -0.73
CA SER A 460 15.16 -16.48 -0.23
C SER A 460 15.02 -15.05 -0.78
N PRO A 461 15.19 -13.98 0.03
CA PRO A 461 15.02 -12.61 -0.42
C PRO A 461 16.30 -12.08 -1.10
N ASP A 462 16.78 -12.79 -2.13
CA ASP A 462 18.09 -12.58 -2.74
C ASP A 462 18.19 -11.22 -3.46
N ASP A 463 17.08 -10.75 -4.05
CA ASP A 463 17.01 -9.45 -4.71
C ASP A 463 17.06 -8.31 -3.70
N ALA A 464 16.35 -8.43 -2.59
CA ALA A 464 16.38 -7.46 -1.50
C ALA A 464 17.71 -7.51 -0.71
N ASP A 465 18.29 -8.69 -0.50
CA ASP A 465 19.60 -8.82 0.14
C ASP A 465 20.71 -8.16 -0.73
N ALA A 466 20.65 -8.30 -2.07
CA ALA A 466 21.55 -7.59 -2.98
C ALA A 466 21.37 -6.06 -2.91
N LEU A 467 20.16 -5.56 -2.80
CA LEU A 467 19.91 -4.13 -2.58
C LEU A 467 20.40 -3.68 -1.20
N ALA A 468 20.14 -4.46 -0.15
CA ALA A 468 20.58 -4.17 1.22
C ALA A 468 22.12 -4.09 1.32
N LEU A 469 22.86 -4.91 0.59
CA LEU A 469 24.32 -4.84 0.52
C LEU A 469 24.85 -3.47 0.11
N THR A 470 24.10 -2.70 -0.69
CA THR A 470 24.50 -1.33 -1.06
C THR A 470 24.54 -0.35 0.13
N PHE A 471 24.07 -0.77 1.30
CA PHE A 471 24.08 0.00 2.56
C PHE A 471 25.09 -0.53 3.58
N ALA A 472 25.98 -1.47 3.19
CA ALA A 472 26.94 -2.10 4.11
C ALA A 472 27.85 -1.08 4.80
N GLN A 473 28.28 -0.06 4.08
CA GLN A 473 29.06 1.06 4.65
C GLN A 473 28.87 2.34 3.80
N PRO A 474 29.16 3.53 4.36
CA PRO A 474 29.17 4.78 3.60
C PRO A 474 30.19 4.73 2.46
N VAL A 475 29.80 5.23 1.28
CA VAL A 475 30.66 5.30 0.09
C VAL A 475 30.75 6.75 -0.38
N MET A 476 31.95 7.20 -0.72
CA MET A 476 32.20 8.46 -1.40
C MET A 476 32.45 8.23 -2.88
N ALA A 477 31.92 9.13 -3.74
CA ALA A 477 32.17 9.05 -5.16
C ALA A 477 33.67 9.23 -5.47
N LYS A 478 34.20 8.41 -6.40
CA LYS A 478 35.64 8.43 -6.79
C LYS A 478 36.01 9.63 -7.69
N ARG A 479 35.06 10.49 -8.09
CA ARG A 479 35.35 11.60 -8.99
C ARG A 479 36.19 12.69 -8.31
N PRO A 480 37.33 13.10 -8.90
CA PRO A 480 38.17 14.13 -8.30
C PRO A 480 37.47 15.49 -8.32
N LEU A 481 37.47 16.19 -7.18
CA LEU A 481 37.02 17.58 -7.00
C LEU A 481 37.63 18.61 -7.99
N GLN A 482 38.59 18.21 -8.82
CA GLN A 482 39.26 19.09 -9.77
C GLN A 482 38.42 19.49 -11.00
N GLU A 483 37.38 18.72 -11.38
CA GLU A 483 36.55 19.14 -12.51
C GLU A 483 35.52 20.23 -12.13
N VAL A 484 35.08 20.30 -10.89
CA VAL A 484 34.16 21.35 -10.42
C VAL A 484 34.88 22.70 -10.30
N ARG A 485 36.17 22.72 -9.94
CA ARG A 485 36.96 23.96 -9.87
C ARG A 485 37.28 24.58 -11.25
N ARG A 486 37.32 23.80 -12.31
CA ARG A 486 37.56 24.32 -13.68
C ARG A 486 36.33 25.01 -14.27
N TYR A 487 35.14 24.68 -13.87
CA TYR A 487 33.92 25.34 -14.34
C TYR A 487 33.64 26.66 -13.65
N VAL A 488 34.08 26.89 -12.42
CA VAL A 488 33.87 28.12 -11.66
C VAL A 488 34.89 29.19 -12.03
N THR A 489 36.09 28.83 -12.47
CA THR A 489 37.14 29.80 -12.74
C THR A 489 37.10 30.42 -14.16
N HIS A 490 36.25 29.92 -15.05
CA HIS A 490 36.14 30.50 -16.44
C HIS A 490 34.97 31.45 -16.65
N LYS A 491 34.09 31.66 -15.68
CA LYS A 491 32.95 32.57 -15.80
C LYS A 491 33.12 33.92 -15.07
N ASP A 492 34.10 34.06 -14.19
CA ASP A 492 34.25 35.27 -13.34
C ASP A 492 35.42 36.20 -13.76
N LEU A 493 36.01 35.99 -14.94
CA LEU A 493 37.13 36.85 -15.40
C LEU A 493 36.76 37.76 -16.58
N ASN A 494 35.47 38.00 -16.88
CA ASN A 494 35.06 39.00 -17.84
C ASN A 494 33.98 39.96 -17.28
N SER A 495 34.29 40.62 -16.16
CA SER A 495 33.69 41.93 -15.87
C SER A 495 34.79 42.94 -15.78
N SER A 496 35.06 43.57 -16.93
CA SER A 496 35.91 44.75 -17.06
C SER A 496 35.33 45.90 -16.19
N TRP A 497 36.07 46.26 -15.17
CA TRP A 497 35.99 47.59 -14.56
C TRP A 497 36.83 48.50 -15.44
N MET A 498 36.19 49.22 -16.36
CA MET A 498 36.63 50.54 -16.84
C MET A 498 35.52 51.16 -17.68
N GLY A 499 34.98 52.28 -17.21
CA GLY A 499 34.09 53.15 -17.90
C GLY A 499 33.13 53.85 -16.98
#